data_0851d5adf6ddedd4cedbf314d98aaa47
#
_entry.id   0851d5adf6ddedd4cedbf314d98aaa47
#
_cell.length_a   1.000
_cell.length_b   1.000
_cell.length_c   1.000
_cell.angle_alpha   90.00
_cell.angle_beta   90.00
_cell.angle_gamma   90.00
#
_symmetry.space_group_name_H-M   'P 1'
#
loop_
_entity.id
_entity.type
_entity.pdbx_description
1 polymer ?
#
loop_
_entity_poly.entity_id
_entity_poly.type
_entity_poly.pdbx_seq_one_letter_code
_entity_poly.pdbx_strand_id
1 'polypeptide(L)'
;MGEHTFKDKRLAYENSIRVPMIIRYPELIKEGSEVNEQCLNIDLAPTILDLAGINIPDYMQGESMLDLISDKKNSKWRKSILFEYYVDDAWPYAGPDQLAIRTNEFKLVDNFLENDIDELYDLINDPGEMINLINDEEYDIIELELRNESKRLQKKYKYNPDRDWWLKTQIRK
;
A
#
# COMPACT_ATOMS: atom_id res chain seq x y z
N MET A 1 5.66 -10.09 -16.32
CA MET A 1 5.90 -8.63 -16.52
C MET A 1 5.41 -8.26 -17.90
N GLY A 2 4.66 -7.19 -18.04
CA GLY A 2 4.00 -6.77 -19.29
C GLY A 2 2.48 -6.74 -19.16
N GLU A 3 1.97 -7.07 -17.98
CA GLU A 3 0.58 -6.88 -17.60
C GLU A 3 0.26 -5.38 -17.71
N HIS A 4 -0.96 -5.05 -18.12
CA HIS A 4 -1.38 -3.68 -18.42
C HIS A 4 -0.52 -2.95 -19.46
N THR A 5 0.23 -3.70 -20.33
CA THR A 5 1.13 -3.17 -21.38
C THR A 5 2.35 -2.37 -20.86
N PHE A 6 2.55 -2.24 -19.56
CA PHE A 6 3.69 -1.55 -18.98
C PHE A 6 4.95 -2.44 -18.91
N LYS A 7 6.12 -1.84 -19.14
CA LYS A 7 7.41 -2.56 -19.14
C LYS A 7 8.04 -2.68 -17.75
N ASP A 8 7.56 -1.92 -16.77
CA ASP A 8 8.15 -1.79 -15.43
C ASP A 8 7.12 -1.99 -14.32
N LYS A 9 7.61 -2.18 -13.08
CA LYS A 9 6.82 -2.21 -11.85
C LYS A 9 6.81 -0.81 -11.23
N ARG A 10 5.83 0.02 -11.56
CA ARG A 10 5.78 1.40 -11.09
C ARG A 10 4.44 1.77 -10.49
N LEU A 11 3.39 1.55 -11.25
CA LEU A 11 2.04 1.96 -10.90
C LEU A 11 1.43 1.06 -9.81
N ALA A 12 0.31 1.50 -9.24
CA ALA A 12 -0.35 0.87 -8.10
C ALA A 12 -1.05 -0.48 -8.39
N TYR A 13 -0.78 -1.11 -9.53
CA TYR A 13 -1.33 -2.43 -9.85
C TYR A 13 -0.79 -3.55 -8.94
N GLU A 14 -1.61 -4.55 -8.61
CA GLU A 14 -1.24 -5.70 -7.78
C GLU A 14 0.06 -6.37 -8.26
N ASN A 15 0.21 -6.53 -9.59
CA ASN A 15 1.42 -7.09 -10.21
C ASN A 15 2.68 -6.26 -9.97
N SER A 16 2.54 -5.01 -9.59
CA SER A 16 3.62 -4.09 -9.26
C SER A 16 3.91 -4.04 -7.76
N ILE A 17 2.87 -3.89 -6.95
CA ILE A 17 2.99 -3.61 -5.52
C ILE A 17 2.98 -4.86 -4.64
N ARG A 18 2.33 -5.95 -5.10
CA ARG A 18 2.25 -7.19 -4.34
C ARG A 18 3.47 -8.06 -4.58
N VAL A 19 4.25 -8.28 -3.51
CA VAL A 19 5.43 -9.14 -3.53
C VAL A 19 5.27 -10.27 -2.50
N PRO A 20 5.76 -11.50 -2.78
CA PRO A 20 5.74 -12.58 -1.80
C PRO A 20 6.66 -12.25 -0.62
N MET A 21 6.17 -12.54 0.59
CA MET A 21 6.95 -12.44 1.82
C MET A 21 7.01 -13.82 2.47
N ILE A 22 8.22 -14.32 2.76
CA ILE A 22 8.45 -15.60 3.44
C ILE A 22 9.32 -15.35 4.65
N ILE A 23 8.83 -15.79 5.82
CA ILE A 23 9.53 -15.64 7.10
C ILE A 23 9.78 -17.02 7.68
N ARG A 24 11.01 -17.28 8.14
CA ARG A 24 11.37 -18.51 8.85
C ARG A 24 11.94 -18.18 10.22
N TYR A 25 11.21 -18.57 11.26
CA TYR A 25 11.66 -18.47 12.66
C TYR A 25 11.04 -19.63 13.46
N PRO A 26 11.67 -20.84 13.45
CA PRO A 26 11.07 -22.08 13.95
C PRO A 26 10.69 -22.04 15.45
N GLU A 27 11.32 -21.18 16.24
CA GLU A 27 11.02 -21.06 17.67
C GLU A 27 9.67 -20.39 17.95
N LEU A 28 9.12 -19.65 16.96
CA LEU A 28 7.90 -18.89 17.11
C LEU A 28 6.86 -19.19 16.03
N ILE A 29 7.31 -19.44 14.80
CA ILE A 29 6.43 -19.60 13.64
C ILE A 29 6.28 -21.08 13.32
N LYS A 30 5.03 -21.56 13.36
CA LYS A 30 4.71 -22.93 12.96
C LYS A 30 4.95 -23.11 11.46
N GLU A 31 5.55 -24.23 11.10
CA GLU A 31 5.75 -24.59 9.70
C GLU A 31 4.41 -24.68 8.94
N GLY A 32 4.38 -24.12 7.72
CA GLY A 32 3.19 -24.11 6.86
C GLY A 32 2.10 -23.13 7.29
N SER A 33 2.38 -22.23 8.26
CA SER A 33 1.42 -21.15 8.57
C SER A 33 1.34 -20.13 7.45
N GLU A 34 0.14 -19.57 7.26
CA GLU A 34 -0.13 -18.51 6.28
C GLU A 34 -0.76 -17.30 6.98
N VAL A 35 -0.36 -16.11 6.55
CA VAL A 35 -0.90 -14.82 7.00
C VAL A 35 -1.57 -14.17 5.80
N ASN A 36 -2.87 -13.90 5.90
CA ASN A 36 -3.67 -13.28 4.83
C ASN A 36 -3.85 -11.78 5.02
N GLU A 37 -3.41 -11.25 6.14
CA GLU A 37 -3.45 -9.83 6.45
C GLU A 37 -2.46 -9.05 5.57
N GLN A 38 -2.78 -7.78 5.33
CA GLN A 38 -1.94 -6.89 4.53
C GLN A 38 -0.66 -6.53 5.29
N CYS A 39 0.44 -7.22 5.00
CA CYS A 39 1.78 -6.92 5.52
C CYS A 39 2.57 -6.06 4.54
N LEU A 40 3.34 -5.12 5.06
CA LEU A 40 4.13 -4.17 4.27
C LEU A 40 5.63 -4.31 4.56
N ASN A 41 6.46 -3.89 3.63
CA ASN A 41 7.92 -3.86 3.86
C ASN A 41 8.31 -3.00 5.08
N ILE A 42 7.55 -1.93 5.35
CA ILE A 42 7.78 -1.07 6.52
C ILE A 42 7.50 -1.77 7.86
N ASP A 43 6.81 -2.91 7.87
CA ASP A 43 6.52 -3.69 9.07
C ASP A 43 7.69 -4.57 9.50
N LEU A 44 8.68 -4.78 8.63
CA LEU A 44 9.84 -5.63 8.93
C LEU A 44 10.68 -5.07 10.07
N ALA A 45 10.99 -3.78 10.03
CA ALA A 45 11.83 -3.15 11.07
C ALA A 45 11.16 -3.16 12.44
N PRO A 46 9.89 -2.73 12.63
CA PRO A 46 9.22 -2.86 13.92
C PRO A 46 9.07 -4.30 14.38
N THR A 47 8.87 -5.27 13.47
CA THR A 47 8.81 -6.70 13.82
C THR A 47 10.16 -7.21 14.38
N ILE A 48 11.27 -6.80 13.77
CA ILE A 48 12.62 -7.19 14.24
C ILE A 48 12.91 -6.59 15.62
N LEU A 49 12.55 -5.32 15.83
CA LEU A 49 12.72 -4.66 17.13
C LEU A 49 11.90 -5.35 18.21
N ASP A 50 10.65 -5.69 17.92
CA ASP A 50 9.75 -6.38 18.84
C ASP A 50 10.27 -7.78 19.20
N LEU A 51 10.73 -8.55 18.21
CA LEU A 51 11.40 -9.84 18.42
C LEU A 51 12.63 -9.74 19.31
N ALA A 52 13.35 -8.63 19.23
CA ALA A 52 14.53 -8.35 20.06
C ALA A 52 14.18 -7.80 21.45
N GLY A 53 12.90 -7.58 21.77
CA GLY A 53 12.45 -6.95 23.02
C GLY A 53 12.81 -5.47 23.12
N ILE A 54 13.01 -4.80 21.99
CA ILE A 54 13.36 -3.38 21.90
C ILE A 54 12.09 -2.56 21.58
N ASN A 55 11.90 -1.46 22.29
CA ASN A 55 10.78 -0.56 22.03
C ASN A 55 10.79 -0.05 20.60
N ILE A 56 9.65 -0.12 19.93
CA ILE A 56 9.46 0.41 18.58
C ILE A 56 9.33 1.93 18.68
N PRO A 57 10.20 2.72 18.01
CA PRO A 57 10.11 4.17 18.02
C PRO A 57 8.82 4.71 17.38
N ASP A 58 8.22 5.74 17.97
CA ASP A 58 6.94 6.33 17.54
C ASP A 58 6.95 6.92 16.11
N TYR A 59 8.12 7.20 15.56
CA TYR A 59 8.24 7.69 14.18
C TYR A 59 8.12 6.59 13.12
N MET A 60 8.18 5.31 13.51
CA MET A 60 7.98 4.20 12.58
C MET A 60 6.49 4.09 12.23
N GLN A 61 6.19 4.11 10.93
CA GLN A 61 4.81 4.00 10.44
C GLN A 61 4.34 2.55 10.29
N GLY A 62 5.28 1.61 10.21
CA GLY A 62 4.99 0.17 10.18
C GLY A 62 4.55 -0.35 11.54
N GLU A 63 3.93 -1.52 11.55
CA GLU A 63 3.42 -2.21 12.74
C GLU A 63 4.13 -3.57 12.89
N SER A 64 4.37 -4.02 14.12
CA SER A 64 4.97 -5.35 14.34
C SER A 64 4.01 -6.45 13.89
N MET A 65 4.49 -7.36 13.05
CA MET A 65 3.77 -8.55 12.62
C MET A 65 3.85 -9.70 13.64
N LEU A 66 4.47 -9.49 14.82
CA LEU A 66 4.76 -10.54 15.77
C LEU A 66 3.51 -11.33 16.18
N ASP A 67 2.40 -10.65 16.45
CA ASP A 67 1.15 -11.30 16.81
C ASP A 67 0.53 -12.08 15.65
N LEU A 68 0.69 -11.63 14.40
CA LEU A 68 0.21 -12.34 13.22
C LEU A 68 1.00 -13.64 12.97
N ILE A 69 2.33 -13.56 13.05
CA ILE A 69 3.22 -14.70 12.76
C ILE A 69 3.30 -15.70 13.90
N SER A 70 2.91 -15.33 15.14
CA SER A 70 2.83 -16.22 16.30
C SER A 70 1.45 -16.86 16.51
N ASP A 71 0.58 -16.83 15.51
CA ASP A 71 -0.78 -17.37 15.57
C ASP A 71 -1.68 -16.74 16.65
N LYS A 72 -1.33 -15.55 17.10
CA LYS A 72 -2.17 -14.74 17.97
C LYS A 72 -3.12 -13.93 17.10
N LYS A 73 -4.40 -14.24 17.12
CA LYS A 73 -5.42 -13.49 16.38
C LYS A 73 -5.41 -12.01 16.82
N ASN A 74 -4.85 -11.14 15.98
CA ASN A 74 -4.87 -9.71 16.20
C ASN A 74 -6.03 -9.07 15.44
N SER A 75 -7.13 -8.82 16.15
CA SER A 75 -8.32 -8.19 15.58
C SER A 75 -8.11 -6.70 15.22
N LYS A 76 -6.98 -6.12 15.59
CA LYS A 76 -6.67 -4.69 15.40
C LYS A 76 -5.75 -4.42 14.21
N TRP A 77 -5.37 -5.44 13.44
CA TRP A 77 -4.52 -5.24 12.28
C TRP A 77 -5.20 -4.34 11.24
N ARG A 78 -4.37 -3.65 10.46
CA ARG A 78 -4.86 -2.73 9.43
C ARG A 78 -5.77 -3.44 8.42
N LYS A 79 -6.80 -2.72 7.98
CA LYS A 79 -7.72 -3.19 6.94
C LYS A 79 -7.50 -2.51 5.59
N SER A 80 -6.67 -1.48 5.59
CA SER A 80 -6.37 -0.68 4.42
C SER A 80 -4.93 -0.17 4.46
N ILE A 81 -4.35 0.03 3.31
CA ILE A 81 -3.02 0.62 3.12
C ILE A 81 -3.10 1.80 2.17
N LEU A 82 -2.22 2.77 2.38
CA LEU A 82 -1.98 3.88 1.47
C LEU A 82 -0.70 3.60 0.72
N PHE A 83 -0.74 3.71 -0.60
CA PHE A 83 0.40 3.58 -1.49
C PHE A 83 0.62 4.91 -2.21
N GLU A 84 1.86 5.35 -2.25
CA GLU A 84 2.27 6.59 -2.92
C GLU A 84 3.31 6.24 -3.98
N TYR A 85 3.14 6.77 -5.17
CA TYR A 85 4.11 6.68 -6.26
C TYR A 85 4.33 8.04 -6.88
N TYR A 86 5.59 8.43 -7.00
CA TYR A 86 6.01 9.67 -7.64
C TYR A 86 6.92 9.35 -8.81
N VAL A 87 6.59 9.91 -9.96
CA VAL A 87 7.40 9.76 -11.18
C VAL A 87 8.71 10.52 -11.06
N ASP A 88 9.79 9.89 -11.47
CA ASP A 88 11.08 10.55 -11.66
C ASP A 88 11.08 11.26 -13.03
N ASP A 89 11.15 12.58 -13.02
CA ASP A 89 11.15 13.42 -14.24
C ASP A 89 12.36 13.16 -15.16
N ALA A 90 13.42 12.54 -14.63
CA ALA A 90 14.59 12.15 -15.43
C ALA A 90 14.36 10.91 -16.30
N TRP A 91 13.22 10.21 -16.12
CA TRP A 91 12.93 8.97 -16.82
C TRP A 91 12.07 9.20 -18.07
N PRO A 92 12.38 8.60 -19.23
CA PRO A 92 11.70 8.90 -20.49
C PRO A 92 10.26 8.35 -20.59
N TYR A 93 9.79 7.62 -19.62
CA TYR A 93 8.44 7.05 -19.57
C TYR A 93 7.66 7.71 -18.43
N ALA A 94 7.08 8.87 -18.70
CA ALA A 94 6.21 9.56 -17.76
C ALA A 94 4.93 8.72 -17.52
N GLY A 95 4.73 8.29 -16.29
CA GLY A 95 3.43 7.83 -15.79
C GLY A 95 2.85 8.90 -14.86
N PRO A 96 1.64 8.75 -14.36
CA PRO A 96 1.10 9.65 -13.35
C PRO A 96 1.80 9.46 -12.00
N ASP A 97 1.89 10.55 -11.23
CA ASP A 97 2.00 10.41 -9.79
C ASP A 97 0.69 9.77 -9.30
N GLN A 98 0.78 8.83 -8.38
CA GLN A 98 -0.39 8.09 -7.90
C GLN A 98 -0.47 8.06 -6.39
N LEU A 99 -1.71 8.15 -5.89
CA LEU A 99 -2.05 7.82 -4.53
C LEU A 99 -3.11 6.73 -4.56
N ALA A 100 -2.83 5.57 -3.98
CA ALA A 100 -3.79 4.49 -3.96
C ALA A 100 -4.16 4.09 -2.54
N ILE A 101 -5.47 3.85 -2.33
CA ILE A 101 -6.00 3.19 -1.15
C ILE A 101 -6.38 1.76 -1.53
N ARG A 102 -5.86 0.78 -0.79
CA ARG A 102 -6.14 -0.64 -0.99
C ARG A 102 -6.69 -1.28 0.27
N THR A 103 -7.82 -1.93 0.14
CA THR A 103 -8.39 -2.86 1.14
C THR A 103 -8.16 -4.32 0.70
N ASN A 104 -8.71 -5.30 1.38
CA ASN A 104 -8.66 -6.69 0.89
C ASN A 104 -9.54 -6.93 -0.35
N GLU A 105 -10.56 -6.10 -0.55
CA GLU A 105 -11.60 -6.29 -1.56
C GLU A 105 -11.49 -5.30 -2.71
N PHE A 106 -11.12 -4.04 -2.42
CA PHE A 106 -11.14 -2.96 -3.40
C PHE A 106 -9.85 -2.14 -3.38
N LYS A 107 -9.57 -1.53 -4.52
CA LYS A 107 -8.51 -0.53 -4.67
C LYS A 107 -9.04 0.68 -5.43
N LEU A 108 -8.79 1.86 -4.89
CA LEU A 108 -9.00 3.14 -5.57
C LEU A 108 -7.65 3.79 -5.81
N VAL A 109 -7.42 4.27 -7.01
CA VAL A 109 -6.21 4.97 -7.44
C VAL A 109 -6.57 6.38 -7.90
N ASP A 110 -6.03 7.37 -7.21
CA ASP A 110 -6.07 8.77 -7.63
C ASP A 110 -4.85 9.04 -8.52
N ASN A 111 -5.07 9.42 -9.78
CA ASN A 111 -4.05 9.80 -10.74
C ASN A 111 -3.89 11.31 -10.79
N PHE A 112 -2.66 11.83 -10.74
CA PHE A 112 -2.39 13.26 -10.63
C PHE A 112 -1.88 13.92 -11.93
N LEU A 113 -2.00 13.26 -13.07
CA LEU A 113 -1.78 13.90 -14.37
C LEU A 113 -3.08 14.56 -14.86
N GLU A 114 -2.92 15.70 -15.50
CA GLU A 114 -4.02 16.38 -16.18
C GLU A 114 -4.60 15.46 -17.28
N ASN A 115 -5.91 15.22 -17.21
CA ASN A 115 -6.67 14.30 -18.06
C ASN A 115 -6.50 12.80 -17.80
N ASP A 116 -5.79 12.37 -16.77
CA ASP A 116 -5.85 10.98 -16.34
C ASP A 116 -7.16 10.70 -15.57
N ILE A 117 -7.61 9.47 -15.69
CA ILE A 117 -8.85 9.01 -15.04
C ILE A 117 -8.45 8.25 -13.77
N ASP A 118 -9.11 8.54 -12.66
CA ASP A 118 -9.00 7.71 -11.46
C ASP A 118 -9.45 6.28 -11.75
N GLU A 119 -9.00 5.34 -10.94
CA GLU A 119 -9.27 3.93 -11.18
C GLU A 119 -9.85 3.28 -9.92
N LEU A 120 -10.89 2.46 -10.09
CA LEU A 120 -11.49 1.66 -9.03
C LEU A 120 -11.54 0.19 -9.47
N TYR A 121 -11.04 -0.72 -8.64
CA TYR A 121 -10.96 -2.15 -8.94
C TYR A 121 -11.56 -3.01 -7.84
N ASP A 122 -12.32 -4.04 -8.22
CA ASP A 122 -12.76 -5.14 -7.36
C ASP A 122 -11.71 -6.24 -7.41
N LEU A 123 -10.87 -6.33 -6.38
CA LEU A 123 -9.76 -7.29 -6.33
C LEU A 123 -10.21 -8.74 -6.11
N ILE A 124 -11.47 -8.98 -5.74
CA ILE A 124 -12.04 -10.31 -5.54
C ILE A 124 -12.52 -10.88 -6.86
N ASN A 125 -13.30 -10.10 -7.62
CA ASN A 125 -13.91 -10.56 -8.88
C ASN A 125 -13.01 -10.27 -10.09
N ASP A 126 -12.13 -9.28 -9.99
CA ASP A 126 -11.14 -8.91 -11.01
C ASP A 126 -9.74 -8.74 -10.40
N PRO A 127 -9.08 -9.83 -9.95
CA PRO A 127 -7.75 -9.77 -9.38
C PRO A 127 -6.66 -9.33 -10.38
N GLY A 128 -7.00 -9.26 -11.66
CA GLY A 128 -6.13 -8.78 -12.74
C GLY A 128 -6.26 -7.29 -13.00
N GLU A 129 -7.22 -6.61 -12.35
CA GLU A 129 -7.45 -5.15 -12.49
C GLU A 129 -7.69 -4.72 -13.95
N MET A 130 -8.49 -5.50 -14.66
CA MET A 130 -8.76 -5.30 -16.09
C MET A 130 -9.97 -4.41 -16.35
N ILE A 131 -10.86 -4.23 -15.36
CA ILE A 131 -12.12 -3.50 -15.47
C ILE A 131 -12.10 -2.33 -14.47
N ASN A 132 -11.95 -1.12 -15.01
CA ASN A 132 -12.06 0.09 -14.19
C ASN A 132 -13.53 0.40 -13.89
N LEU A 133 -13.91 0.37 -12.62
CA LEU A 133 -15.26 0.58 -12.11
C LEU A 133 -15.53 2.04 -11.72
N ILE A 134 -14.56 2.94 -11.91
CA ILE A 134 -14.77 4.37 -11.66
C ILE A 134 -15.93 4.85 -12.56
N ASN A 135 -16.82 5.67 -12.11
CA ASN A 135 -18.03 6.12 -12.81
C ASN A 135 -19.12 5.05 -13.02
N ASP A 136 -19.02 3.88 -12.40
CA ASP A 136 -20.12 2.92 -12.34
C ASP A 136 -20.96 3.19 -11.08
N GLU A 137 -22.20 3.63 -11.28
CA GLU A 137 -23.13 4.03 -10.21
C GLU A 137 -23.35 2.93 -9.14
N GLU A 138 -23.17 1.67 -9.51
CA GLU A 138 -23.28 0.53 -8.58
C GLU A 138 -22.17 0.56 -7.51
N TYR A 139 -21.03 1.19 -7.80
CA TYR A 139 -19.87 1.29 -6.93
C TYR A 139 -19.69 2.65 -6.24
N ASP A 140 -20.58 3.63 -6.45
CA ASP A 140 -20.48 4.98 -5.88
C ASP A 140 -20.28 4.99 -4.35
N ILE A 141 -20.97 4.11 -3.64
CA ILE A 141 -20.87 4.02 -2.17
C ILE A 141 -19.47 3.51 -1.78
N ILE A 142 -18.96 2.50 -2.47
CA ILE A 142 -17.63 1.92 -2.24
C ILE A 142 -16.55 2.96 -2.54
N GLU A 143 -16.67 3.67 -3.66
CA GLU A 143 -15.76 4.76 -4.00
C GLU A 143 -15.72 5.82 -2.90
N LEU A 144 -16.89 6.27 -2.42
CA LEU A 144 -16.97 7.26 -1.35
C LEU A 144 -16.30 6.78 -0.05
N GLU A 145 -16.51 5.52 0.33
CA GLU A 145 -15.89 4.91 1.51
C GLU A 145 -14.37 4.87 1.37
N LEU A 146 -13.85 4.46 0.21
CA LEU A 146 -12.41 4.42 -0.06
C LEU A 146 -11.79 5.81 -0.07
N ARG A 147 -12.45 6.81 -0.66
CA ARG A 147 -11.98 8.20 -0.63
C ARG A 147 -11.93 8.76 0.81
N ASN A 148 -12.90 8.41 1.64
CA ASN A 148 -12.90 8.81 3.06
C ASN A 148 -11.77 8.12 3.83
N GLU A 149 -11.54 6.83 3.58
CA GLU A 149 -10.47 6.07 4.20
C GLU A 149 -9.09 6.57 3.74
N SER A 150 -8.94 6.89 2.44
CA SER A 150 -7.73 7.54 1.90
C SER A 150 -7.42 8.83 2.66
N LYS A 151 -8.39 9.74 2.81
CA LYS A 151 -8.23 10.99 3.58
C LYS A 151 -7.84 10.74 5.04
N ARG A 152 -8.42 9.72 5.67
CA ARG A 152 -8.09 9.32 7.04
C ARG A 152 -6.63 8.88 7.16
N LEU A 153 -6.15 8.03 6.23
CA LEU A 153 -4.77 7.56 6.22
C LEU A 153 -3.79 8.67 5.84
N GLN A 154 -4.11 9.52 4.88
CA GLN A 154 -3.32 10.70 4.55
C GLN A 154 -3.07 11.56 5.79
N LYS A 155 -4.11 11.80 6.60
CA LYS A 155 -3.97 12.53 7.86
C LYS A 155 -3.13 11.76 8.89
N LYS A 156 -3.35 10.44 9.04
CA LYS A 156 -2.60 9.58 9.96
C LYS A 156 -1.11 9.62 9.65
N TYR A 157 -0.74 9.49 8.38
CA TYR A 157 0.65 9.39 7.93
C TYR A 157 1.26 10.73 7.54
N LYS A 158 0.54 11.85 7.75
CA LYS A 158 1.01 13.21 7.43
C LYS A 158 1.42 13.34 5.97
N TYR A 159 0.63 12.76 5.08
CA TYR A 159 0.82 12.86 3.64
C TYR A 159 1.00 14.31 3.20
N ASN A 160 1.99 14.55 2.36
CA ASN A 160 2.25 15.88 1.80
C ASN A 160 2.20 15.80 0.27
N PRO A 161 1.25 16.47 -0.40
CA PRO A 161 1.12 16.46 -1.86
C PRO A 161 2.25 17.24 -2.58
N ASP A 162 3.06 18.02 -1.87
CA ASP A 162 4.24 18.67 -2.45
C ASP A 162 5.33 17.61 -2.69
N ARG A 163 5.41 17.08 -3.92
CA ARG A 163 6.40 16.04 -4.31
C ARG A 163 7.85 16.44 -4.03
N ASP A 164 8.14 17.74 -3.94
CA ASP A 164 9.48 18.24 -3.70
C ASP A 164 9.79 18.52 -2.23
N TRP A 165 8.83 18.29 -1.32
CA TRP A 165 9.01 18.62 0.09
C TRP A 165 10.24 17.93 0.71
N TRP A 166 10.52 16.71 0.33
CA TRP A 166 11.65 15.95 0.86
C TRP A 166 12.99 16.50 0.35
N LEU A 167 13.08 16.95 -0.91
CA LEU A 167 14.23 17.65 -1.45
C LEU A 167 14.47 18.94 -0.69
N LYS A 168 13.43 19.74 -0.45
CA LYS A 168 13.49 20.98 0.32
C LYS A 168 13.95 20.77 1.77
N THR A 169 13.64 19.59 2.36
CA THR A 169 14.09 19.26 3.72
C THR A 169 15.54 18.80 3.79
N GLN A 170 16.11 18.24 2.73
CA GLN A 170 17.52 17.83 2.67
C GLN A 170 18.47 18.99 2.46
N ILE A 171 18.05 20.05 1.76
CA ILE A 171 18.88 21.23 1.47
C ILE A 171 19.09 22.13 2.72
N ARG A 172 18.29 21.94 3.78
CA ARG A 172 18.34 22.73 5.01
C ARG A 172 19.25 22.17 6.10
N LYS A 173 20.03 21.14 5.82
CA LYS A 173 21.07 20.59 6.69
C LYS A 173 22.45 20.95 6.14
#